data_6bc6ab41e75974e369a2eafe516210c1
#
_entry.id   6bc6ab41e75974e369a2eafe516210c1
#
_cell.length_a   1.000
_cell.length_b   1.000
_cell.length_c   1.000
_cell.angle_alpha   90.00
_cell.angle_beta   90.00
_cell.angle_gamma   90.00
#
_symmetry.space_group_name_H-M   'P 1'
#
loop_
_entity.id
_entity.type
_entity.pdbx_description
1 polymer ?
#
loop_
_entity_poly.entity_id
_entity_poly.type
_entity_poly.pdbx_seq_one_letter_code
_entity_poly.pdbx_strand_id
1 'polypeptide(L)'
;MKKIFRLQILMLAVLLSTTCIGFSQDRFGGLTLYTLRNDMGKNADSTLREVATVGYKYIEAADYRDGKFYKMTPEEFKSALDELDLIPLSAHMGGVTLENADQMIADAKAAGFKYFVLPVPPQGFMDFDREARSIKMKGDIKELTELMNTLGKKCKEAGLELLYHNHDFEYKMDENGIVPIEYFMENTDPELVNFQVDLYWVVKAGADPIAYMEKYPGRYKIWHVKDMDEQGRFAPVGTGTIDFAKILEKKEVSGMKYYIVEQDRTFDDMEPLEAIKISHKGLKKFGFN
;
A
#
# COMPACT_ATOMS: atom_id res chain seq x y z
N MET A 1 -61.19 48.13 -41.54
CA MET A 1 -60.66 47.84 -40.20
C MET A 1 -60.14 46.44 -40.21
N LYS A 2 -58.77 46.29 -40.34
CA LYS A 2 -58.14 45.00 -40.43
C LYS A 2 -57.55 44.67 -39.04
N LYS A 3 -58.05 43.62 -38.40
CA LYS A 3 -57.49 43.08 -37.16
C LYS A 3 -56.31 42.17 -37.52
N ILE A 4 -55.10 42.51 -37.07
CA ILE A 4 -53.86 41.70 -37.19
C ILE A 4 -53.88 40.78 -35.99
N PHE A 5 -53.96 39.46 -36.21
CA PHE A 5 -53.77 38.44 -35.25
C PHE A 5 -52.20 38.22 -35.12
N ARG A 6 -51.66 38.53 -33.96
CA ARG A 6 -50.28 38.14 -33.62
C ARG A 6 -50.27 36.74 -33.00
N LEU A 7 -49.75 35.79 -33.74
CA LEU A 7 -49.47 34.45 -33.25
C LEU A 7 -48.18 34.49 -32.42
N GLN A 8 -48.30 34.35 -31.11
CA GLN A 8 -47.11 34.15 -30.25
C GLN A 8 -46.79 32.67 -30.22
N ILE A 9 -45.63 32.30 -30.85
CA ILE A 9 -45.04 30.96 -30.75
C ILE A 9 -44.31 30.92 -29.43
N LEU A 10 -44.82 30.16 -28.49
CA LEU A 10 -44.17 29.86 -27.21
C LEU A 10 -43.18 28.71 -27.49
N MET A 11 -41.88 29.01 -27.60
CA MET A 11 -40.81 27.99 -27.63
C MET A 11 -40.63 27.46 -26.22
N LEU A 12 -41.12 26.26 -25.97
CA LEU A 12 -40.89 25.52 -24.74
C LEU A 12 -39.51 24.84 -24.88
N ALA A 13 -38.47 25.47 -24.33
CA ALA A 13 -37.15 24.86 -24.19
C ALA A 13 -37.23 23.80 -23.09
N VAL A 14 -37.36 22.54 -23.47
CA VAL A 14 -37.19 21.41 -22.55
C VAL A 14 -35.70 21.25 -22.30
N LEU A 15 -35.21 21.78 -21.18
CA LEU A 15 -33.89 21.41 -20.66
C LEU A 15 -33.94 19.94 -20.19
N LEU A 16 -33.46 19.03 -21.03
CA LEU A 16 -33.11 17.70 -20.56
C LEU A 16 -31.87 17.85 -19.68
N SER A 17 -32.08 18.03 -18.39
CA SER A 17 -31.04 17.77 -17.39
C SER A 17 -30.82 16.25 -17.34
N THR A 18 -29.84 15.76 -18.08
CA THR A 18 -29.32 14.43 -17.85
C THR A 18 -28.62 14.45 -16.48
N THR A 19 -29.37 14.13 -15.44
CA THR A 19 -28.77 13.73 -14.17
C THR A 19 -28.03 12.43 -14.45
N CYS A 20 -26.72 12.50 -14.69
CA CYS A 20 -25.84 11.37 -14.50
C CYS A 20 -26.01 10.98 -13.02
N ILE A 21 -26.85 9.97 -12.76
CA ILE A 21 -26.81 9.24 -11.52
C ILE A 21 -25.50 8.46 -11.59
N GLY A 22 -24.41 9.12 -11.28
CA GLY A 22 -23.18 8.46 -10.94
C GLY A 22 -23.50 7.63 -9.70
N PHE A 23 -23.64 6.33 -9.83
CA PHE A 23 -23.51 5.45 -8.70
C PHE A 23 -22.09 5.69 -8.20
N SER A 24 -21.95 6.51 -7.15
CA SER A 24 -20.74 6.57 -6.37
C SER A 24 -20.58 5.15 -5.82
N GLN A 25 -19.79 4.34 -6.50
CA GLN A 25 -19.38 3.06 -5.96
C GLN A 25 -18.59 3.42 -4.71
N ASP A 26 -19.08 3.03 -3.53
CA ASP A 26 -18.38 3.27 -2.27
C ASP A 26 -16.99 2.68 -2.39
N ARG A 27 -16.00 3.56 -2.59
CA ARG A 27 -14.60 3.16 -2.73
C ARG A 27 -14.06 2.75 -1.37
N PHE A 28 -13.33 1.66 -1.34
CA PHE A 28 -12.76 1.14 -0.11
C PHE A 28 -11.44 0.43 -0.37
N GLY A 29 -10.68 0.18 0.70
CA GLY A 29 -9.39 -0.51 0.63
C GLY A 29 -8.30 0.28 -0.08
N GLY A 30 -7.09 -0.18 0.05
CA GLY A 30 -5.92 0.35 -0.61
C GLY A 30 -5.35 -0.60 -1.65
N LEU A 31 -4.55 -0.04 -2.56
CA LEU A 31 -3.75 -0.78 -3.53
C LEU A 31 -2.33 -0.25 -3.53
N THR A 32 -1.34 -1.14 -3.44
CA THR A 32 0.03 -0.76 -3.77
C THR A 32 0.24 -0.75 -5.28
N LEU A 33 0.77 0.36 -5.79
CA LEU A 33 1.08 0.51 -7.21
C LEU A 33 2.26 -0.37 -7.66
N TYR A 34 2.94 -1.05 -6.72
CA TYR A 34 3.93 -2.08 -7.06
C TYR A 34 3.32 -3.21 -7.88
N THR A 35 2.08 -3.60 -7.57
CA THR A 35 1.32 -4.60 -8.34
C THR A 35 1.21 -4.23 -9.82
N LEU A 36 1.06 -2.93 -10.11
CA LEU A 36 0.89 -2.37 -11.46
C LEU A 36 2.15 -1.66 -11.97
N ARG A 37 3.34 -1.93 -11.41
CA ARG A 37 4.58 -1.18 -11.70
C ARG A 37 4.92 -1.08 -13.18
N ASN A 38 4.64 -2.13 -13.96
CA ASN A 38 4.89 -2.12 -15.39
C ASN A 38 3.91 -1.20 -16.14
N ASP A 39 2.64 -1.17 -15.74
CA ASP A 39 1.60 -0.33 -16.36
C ASP A 39 1.78 1.12 -15.92
N MET A 40 2.10 1.37 -14.64
CA MET A 40 2.51 2.68 -14.15
C MET A 40 3.72 3.23 -14.92
N GLY A 41 4.71 2.38 -15.21
CA GLY A 41 5.89 2.75 -16.02
C GLY A 41 5.58 3.12 -17.46
N LYS A 42 4.53 2.53 -18.06
CA LYS A 42 4.05 2.82 -19.42
C LYS A 42 3.20 4.11 -19.45
N ASN A 43 2.18 4.17 -18.62
CA ASN A 43 1.25 5.31 -18.53
C ASN A 43 0.59 5.38 -17.15
N ALA A 44 1.13 6.22 -16.29
CA ALA A 44 0.66 6.36 -14.91
C ALA A 44 -0.78 6.90 -14.85
N ASP A 45 -1.13 7.92 -15.65
CA ASP A 45 -2.49 8.51 -15.65
C ASP A 45 -3.55 7.48 -16.01
N SER A 46 -3.36 6.73 -17.10
CA SER A 46 -4.30 5.68 -17.51
C SER A 46 -4.42 4.59 -16.44
N THR A 47 -3.30 4.19 -15.84
CA THR A 47 -3.31 3.13 -14.81
C THR A 47 -4.04 3.58 -13.54
N LEU A 48 -3.82 4.82 -13.08
CA LEU A 48 -4.53 5.39 -11.93
C LEU A 48 -6.05 5.48 -12.17
N ARG A 49 -6.48 5.82 -13.39
CA ARG A 49 -7.92 5.82 -13.78
C ARG A 49 -8.53 4.41 -13.70
N GLU A 50 -7.79 3.39 -14.12
CA GLU A 50 -8.24 2.00 -13.98
C GLU A 50 -8.35 1.61 -12.49
N VAL A 51 -7.38 1.97 -11.64
CA VAL A 51 -7.42 1.73 -10.20
C VAL A 51 -8.65 2.39 -9.57
N ALA A 52 -8.91 3.65 -9.91
CA ALA A 52 -10.08 4.39 -9.44
C ALA A 52 -11.40 3.72 -9.90
N THR A 53 -11.44 3.23 -11.15
CA THR A 53 -12.61 2.54 -11.74
C THR A 53 -12.88 1.20 -11.05
N VAL A 54 -11.84 0.48 -10.61
CA VAL A 54 -11.99 -0.77 -9.84
C VAL A 54 -12.65 -0.51 -8.48
N GLY A 55 -12.44 0.67 -7.89
CA GLY A 55 -13.06 1.06 -6.64
C GLY A 55 -12.12 1.12 -5.44
N TYR A 56 -10.80 1.08 -5.64
CA TYR A 56 -9.84 1.36 -4.58
C TYR A 56 -9.90 2.83 -4.16
N LYS A 57 -9.67 3.07 -2.88
CA LYS A 57 -9.72 4.40 -2.28
C LYS A 57 -8.34 4.93 -1.92
N TYR A 58 -7.49 4.08 -1.38
CA TYR A 58 -6.17 4.45 -0.88
C TYR A 58 -5.07 3.95 -1.80
N ILE A 59 -4.03 4.76 -1.95
CA ILE A 59 -2.88 4.46 -2.80
C ILE A 59 -1.62 4.35 -1.96
N GLU A 60 -0.87 3.28 -2.20
CA GLU A 60 0.51 3.17 -1.80
C GLU A 60 1.41 3.30 -3.01
N ALA A 61 2.32 4.27 -2.97
CA ALA A 61 3.36 4.41 -3.99
C ALA A 61 4.53 3.45 -3.71
N ALA A 62 5.15 2.95 -4.78
CA ALA A 62 6.30 2.04 -4.70
C ALA A 62 7.39 2.32 -5.75
N ASP A 63 7.40 3.50 -6.35
CA ASP A 63 8.47 3.98 -7.21
C ASP A 63 8.76 5.45 -6.90
N TYR A 64 9.82 5.66 -6.13
CA TYR A 64 10.37 6.99 -5.85
C TYR A 64 11.83 7.02 -6.29
N ARG A 65 12.16 7.93 -7.21
CA ARG A 65 13.52 8.12 -7.73
C ARG A 65 13.77 9.58 -8.05
N ASP A 66 14.94 10.06 -7.67
CA ASP A 66 15.42 11.42 -8.01
C ASP A 66 14.38 12.51 -7.67
N GLY A 67 13.75 12.41 -6.49
CA GLY A 67 12.74 13.36 -6.02
C GLY A 67 11.37 13.25 -6.70
N LYS A 68 11.07 12.12 -7.37
CA LYS A 68 9.85 11.94 -8.15
C LYS A 68 9.16 10.62 -7.86
N PHE A 69 7.83 10.64 -7.85
CA PHE A 69 6.96 9.47 -7.85
C PHE A 69 6.49 9.19 -9.29
N TYR A 70 6.86 8.06 -9.87
CA TYR A 70 6.48 7.69 -11.25
C TYR A 70 6.79 8.79 -12.29
N LYS A 71 7.95 9.45 -12.15
CA LYS A 71 8.44 10.58 -12.96
C LYS A 71 7.71 11.93 -12.75
N MET A 72 6.72 12.00 -11.89
CA MET A 72 6.02 13.21 -11.47
C MET A 72 6.67 13.81 -10.22
N THR A 73 6.66 15.12 -10.08
CA THR A 73 7.01 15.75 -8.79
C THR A 73 6.00 15.29 -7.71
N PRO A 74 6.32 15.42 -6.42
CA PRO A 74 5.38 15.08 -5.34
C PRO A 74 4.02 15.77 -5.49
N GLU A 75 4.01 17.05 -5.86
CA GLU A 75 2.80 17.84 -6.05
C GLU A 75 2.01 17.41 -7.29
N GLU A 76 2.70 17.09 -8.40
CA GLU A 76 2.07 16.57 -9.61
C GLU A 76 1.43 15.21 -9.35
N PHE A 77 2.11 14.32 -8.60
CA PHE A 77 1.56 13.02 -8.24
C PHE A 77 0.33 13.17 -7.34
N LYS A 78 0.41 14.05 -6.34
CA LYS A 78 -0.73 14.38 -5.49
C LYS A 78 -1.92 14.89 -6.31
N SER A 79 -1.69 15.82 -7.23
CA SER A 79 -2.74 16.38 -8.09
C SER A 79 -3.39 15.31 -8.95
N ALA A 80 -2.59 14.38 -9.52
CA ALA A 80 -3.11 13.26 -10.32
C ALA A 80 -4.00 12.31 -9.49
N LEU A 81 -3.69 12.10 -8.21
CA LEU A 81 -4.54 11.32 -7.31
C LEU A 81 -5.81 12.09 -6.93
N ASP A 82 -5.69 13.37 -6.58
CA ASP A 82 -6.81 14.24 -6.20
C ASP A 82 -7.87 14.33 -7.33
N GLU A 83 -7.44 14.44 -8.60
CA GLU A 83 -8.35 14.45 -9.77
C GLU A 83 -9.19 13.18 -9.91
N LEU A 84 -8.75 12.08 -9.31
CA LEU A 84 -9.40 10.79 -9.36
C LEU A 84 -10.07 10.41 -8.03
N ASP A 85 -10.12 11.31 -7.05
CA ASP A 85 -10.57 11.04 -5.68
C ASP A 85 -9.85 9.84 -5.04
N LEU A 86 -8.56 9.65 -5.36
CA LEU A 86 -7.67 8.67 -4.75
C LEU A 86 -6.88 9.34 -3.63
N ILE A 87 -6.73 8.65 -2.51
CA ILE A 87 -6.07 9.19 -1.32
C ILE A 87 -4.66 8.62 -1.22
N PRO A 88 -3.60 9.45 -1.28
CA PRO A 88 -2.24 9.00 -0.99
C PRO A 88 -2.15 8.58 0.48
N LEU A 89 -1.88 7.31 0.74
CA LEU A 89 -1.84 6.77 2.11
C LEU A 89 -0.42 6.53 2.58
N SER A 90 0.34 5.75 1.83
CA SER A 90 1.69 5.30 2.18
C SER A 90 2.60 5.31 0.96
N ALA A 91 3.90 5.40 1.22
CA ALA A 91 4.91 5.29 0.17
C ALA A 91 6.04 4.36 0.62
N HIS A 92 6.36 3.36 -0.19
CA HIS A 92 7.56 2.54 -0.07
C HIS A 92 8.78 3.36 -0.50
N MET A 93 9.54 3.80 0.48
CA MET A 93 10.70 4.70 0.30
C MET A 93 12.00 3.92 0.41
N GLY A 94 12.26 3.09 -0.61
CA GLY A 94 13.50 2.32 -0.69
C GLY A 94 14.73 3.20 -0.89
N GLY A 95 15.87 2.74 -0.40
CA GLY A 95 17.15 3.44 -0.55
C GLY A 95 17.34 4.66 0.36
N VAL A 96 16.50 4.80 1.39
CA VAL A 96 16.68 5.86 2.39
C VAL A 96 17.95 5.65 3.20
N THR A 97 18.66 6.74 3.45
CA THR A 97 19.83 6.87 4.34
C THR A 97 19.66 8.10 5.20
N LEU A 98 20.48 8.27 6.24
CA LEU A 98 20.43 9.51 7.04
C LEU A 98 20.75 10.77 6.23
N GLU A 99 21.54 10.63 5.16
CA GLU A 99 21.93 11.77 4.30
C GLU A 99 20.78 12.25 3.43
N ASN A 100 19.93 11.36 2.91
CA ASN A 100 18.84 11.71 2.01
C ASN A 100 17.45 11.73 2.69
N ALA A 101 17.35 11.30 3.96
CA ALA A 101 16.10 11.15 4.67
C ALA A 101 15.25 12.44 4.70
N ASP A 102 15.87 13.58 4.97
CA ASP A 102 15.13 14.85 5.11
C ASP A 102 14.42 15.22 3.80
N GLN A 103 15.08 15.03 2.65
CA GLN A 103 14.48 15.28 1.34
C GLN A 103 13.37 14.26 1.04
N MET A 104 13.63 12.97 1.26
CA MET A 104 12.66 11.91 0.98
C MET A 104 11.39 12.07 1.84
N ILE A 105 11.54 12.47 3.11
CA ILE A 105 10.43 12.73 4.04
C ILE A 105 9.65 13.98 3.58
N ALA A 106 10.34 15.05 3.15
CA ALA A 106 9.69 16.25 2.63
C ALA A 106 8.87 15.94 1.37
N ASP A 107 9.41 15.14 0.45
CA ASP A 107 8.74 14.73 -0.79
C ASP A 107 7.53 13.83 -0.51
N ALA A 108 7.65 12.88 0.41
CA ALA A 108 6.53 12.06 0.83
C ALA A 108 5.39 12.90 1.44
N LYS A 109 5.74 13.90 2.26
CA LYS A 109 4.78 14.85 2.82
C LYS A 109 4.12 15.71 1.74
N ALA A 110 4.90 16.25 0.78
CA ALA A 110 4.39 17.07 -0.31
C ALA A 110 3.43 16.30 -1.23
N ALA A 111 3.69 14.99 -1.45
CA ALA A 111 2.79 14.09 -2.14
C ALA A 111 1.53 13.73 -1.33
N GLY A 112 1.44 14.17 -0.07
CA GLY A 112 0.25 13.98 0.78
C GLY A 112 0.18 12.64 1.50
N PHE A 113 1.26 11.86 1.53
CA PHE A 113 1.29 10.59 2.25
C PHE A 113 1.22 10.79 3.76
N LYS A 114 0.62 9.82 4.43
CA LYS A 114 0.56 9.73 5.89
C LYS A 114 1.69 8.86 6.43
N TYR A 115 2.02 7.79 5.72
CA TYR A 115 3.01 6.81 6.14
C TYR A 115 4.21 6.79 5.21
N PHE A 116 5.39 6.83 5.82
CA PHE A 116 6.68 6.58 5.19
C PHE A 116 7.06 5.14 5.50
N VAL A 117 7.18 4.28 4.48
CA VAL A 117 7.38 2.84 4.68
C VAL A 117 8.77 2.43 4.20
N LEU A 118 9.50 1.73 5.05
CA LEU A 118 10.71 1.01 4.67
C LEU A 118 10.29 -0.34 4.07
N PRO A 119 10.38 -0.51 2.74
CA PRO A 119 9.91 -1.74 2.09
C PRO A 119 10.83 -2.95 2.31
N VAL A 120 12.08 -2.69 2.66
CA VAL A 120 13.15 -3.63 2.98
C VAL A 120 14.15 -2.92 3.88
N PRO A 121 15.08 -3.65 4.54
CA PRO A 121 16.16 -3.01 5.27
C PRO A 121 16.92 -2.02 4.37
N PRO A 122 17.27 -0.83 4.88
CA PRO A 122 18.07 0.15 4.15
C PRO A 122 19.38 -0.41 3.63
N GLN A 123 19.97 0.27 2.63
CA GLN A 123 21.23 -0.11 2.05
C GLN A 123 22.31 -0.28 3.15
N GLY A 124 23.03 -1.40 3.09
CA GLY A 124 24.04 -1.77 4.08
C GLY A 124 23.55 -2.86 5.04
N PHE A 125 22.25 -3.05 5.21
CA PHE A 125 21.65 -4.03 6.11
C PHE A 125 21.03 -5.24 5.43
N MET A 126 21.19 -5.37 4.12
CA MET A 126 20.70 -6.53 3.36
C MET A 126 21.65 -6.88 2.22
N ASP A 127 21.62 -8.15 1.80
CA ASP A 127 22.17 -8.67 0.55
C ASP A 127 21.08 -9.37 -0.23
N PHE A 128 21.10 -9.19 -1.55
CA PHE A 128 20.22 -9.89 -2.45
C PHE A 128 20.95 -11.06 -3.11
N ASP A 129 20.57 -12.28 -2.75
CA ASP A 129 21.01 -13.50 -3.40
C ASP A 129 20.27 -13.67 -4.74
N ARG A 130 20.98 -13.42 -5.85
CA ARG A 130 20.38 -13.46 -7.20
C ARG A 130 20.01 -14.86 -7.66
N GLU A 131 20.73 -15.90 -7.18
CA GLU A 131 20.45 -17.29 -7.54
C GLU A 131 19.23 -17.80 -6.77
N ALA A 132 19.22 -17.61 -5.46
CA ALA A 132 18.08 -17.99 -4.61
C ALA A 132 16.90 -17.03 -4.73
N ARG A 133 17.07 -15.85 -5.36
CA ARG A 133 16.10 -14.75 -5.40
C ARG A 133 15.55 -14.42 -4.02
N SER A 134 16.43 -14.36 -3.04
CA SER A 134 16.09 -14.13 -1.64
C SER A 134 16.91 -12.96 -1.07
N ILE A 135 16.31 -12.32 -0.07
CA ILE A 135 16.99 -11.30 0.74
C ILE A 135 17.54 -11.98 1.96
N LYS A 136 18.75 -11.57 2.36
CA LYS A 136 19.38 -11.95 3.63
C LYS A 136 19.73 -10.68 4.39
N MET A 137 19.45 -10.70 5.69
CA MET A 137 19.93 -9.66 6.59
C MET A 137 21.46 -9.69 6.66
N LYS A 138 22.07 -8.53 6.78
CA LYS A 138 23.50 -8.35 7.08
C LYS A 138 23.72 -7.14 7.98
N GLY A 139 24.96 -6.97 8.42
CA GLY A 139 25.30 -5.86 9.32
C GLY A 139 24.80 -6.08 10.74
N ASP A 140 24.89 -5.05 11.55
CA ASP A 140 24.44 -5.10 12.94
C ASP A 140 22.95 -4.73 13.04
N ILE A 141 22.16 -5.67 13.52
CA ILE A 141 20.72 -5.48 13.71
C ILE A 141 20.39 -4.37 14.73
N LYS A 142 21.30 -4.13 15.69
CA LYS A 142 21.18 -3.03 16.64
C LYS A 142 21.34 -1.68 15.94
N GLU A 143 22.34 -1.54 15.08
CA GLU A 143 22.53 -0.32 14.27
C GLU A 143 21.32 -0.07 13.37
N LEU A 144 20.72 -1.13 12.81
CA LEU A 144 19.49 -1.01 12.01
C LEU A 144 18.31 -0.48 12.84
N THR A 145 18.11 -0.99 14.06
CA THR A 145 17.01 -0.49 14.93
C THR A 145 17.24 0.94 15.40
N GLU A 146 18.48 1.33 15.66
CA GLU A 146 18.85 2.72 15.98
C GLU A 146 18.59 3.66 14.78
N LEU A 147 18.90 3.20 13.55
CA LEU A 147 18.55 3.91 12.33
C LEU A 147 17.04 4.05 12.16
N MET A 148 16.28 2.98 12.37
CA MET A 148 14.79 3.02 12.29
C MET A 148 14.22 4.01 13.30
N ASN A 149 14.66 4.03 14.54
CA ASN A 149 14.23 5.00 15.56
C ASN A 149 14.58 6.44 15.15
N THR A 150 15.75 6.66 14.56
CA THR A 150 16.18 7.97 14.09
C THR A 150 15.31 8.45 12.93
N LEU A 151 15.03 7.58 11.94
CA LEU A 151 14.13 7.89 10.82
C LEU A 151 12.70 8.12 11.32
N GLY A 152 12.23 7.30 12.27
CA GLY A 152 10.90 7.46 12.87
C GLY A 152 10.73 8.81 13.56
N LYS A 153 11.75 9.28 14.28
CA LYS A 153 11.76 10.62 14.86
C LYS A 153 11.65 11.72 13.80
N LYS A 154 12.45 11.63 12.73
CA LYS A 154 12.39 12.59 11.61
C LYS A 154 11.02 12.58 10.93
N CYS A 155 10.43 11.41 10.69
CA CYS A 155 9.08 11.29 10.15
C CYS A 155 8.04 11.95 11.06
N LYS A 156 8.09 11.67 12.39
CA LYS A 156 7.17 12.25 13.38
C LYS A 156 7.28 13.78 13.44
N GLU A 157 8.49 14.33 13.40
CA GLU A 157 8.73 15.79 13.34
C GLU A 157 8.16 16.44 12.07
N ALA A 158 8.16 15.70 10.96
CA ALA A 158 7.54 16.13 9.71
C ALA A 158 6.01 15.90 9.66
N GLY A 159 5.43 15.18 10.62
CA GLY A 159 4.00 14.85 10.67
C GLY A 159 3.65 13.58 9.89
N LEU A 160 4.61 12.71 9.64
CA LEU A 160 4.45 11.37 9.06
C LEU A 160 4.65 10.30 10.13
N GLU A 161 4.16 9.08 9.86
CA GLU A 161 4.45 7.91 10.66
C GLU A 161 5.39 6.96 9.89
N LEU A 162 6.46 6.47 10.54
CA LEU A 162 7.36 5.47 9.95
C LEU A 162 6.78 4.07 10.15
N LEU A 163 6.73 3.29 9.07
CA LEU A 163 6.42 1.86 9.12
C LEU A 163 7.57 1.05 8.52
N TYR A 164 7.73 -0.17 9.00
CA TYR A 164 8.56 -1.20 8.39
C TYR A 164 7.67 -2.27 7.75
N HIS A 165 7.92 -2.61 6.48
CA HIS A 165 7.23 -3.68 5.76
C HIS A 165 8.08 -4.95 5.79
N ASN A 166 7.46 -6.08 6.14
CA ASN A 166 8.15 -7.35 6.24
C ASN A 166 8.04 -8.21 4.98
N HIS A 167 9.03 -9.08 4.83
CA HIS A 167 9.02 -10.25 3.97
C HIS A 167 9.11 -11.53 4.82
N ASP A 168 9.47 -12.64 4.20
CA ASP A 168 9.58 -13.93 4.90
C ASP A 168 10.89 -14.07 5.68
N PHE A 169 11.95 -13.38 5.26
CA PHE A 169 13.29 -13.55 5.86
C PHE A 169 13.39 -12.95 7.26
N GLU A 170 12.58 -11.93 7.60
CA GLU A 170 12.58 -11.36 8.96
C GLU A 170 11.94 -12.29 10.00
N TYR A 171 11.16 -13.27 9.57
CA TYR A 171 10.54 -14.28 10.43
C TYR A 171 11.42 -15.53 10.60
N LYS A 172 12.57 -15.61 9.94
CA LYS A 172 13.51 -16.72 10.03
C LYS A 172 14.62 -16.38 11.01
N MET A 173 14.94 -17.35 11.88
CA MET A 173 16.05 -17.21 12.80
C MET A 173 17.38 -17.11 12.03
N ASP A 174 18.18 -16.12 12.37
CA ASP A 174 19.52 -15.94 11.80
C ASP A 174 20.56 -16.87 12.44
N GLU A 175 21.80 -16.78 12.01
CA GLU A 175 22.92 -17.59 12.54
C GLU A 175 23.26 -17.29 14.01
N ASN A 176 22.82 -16.16 14.55
CA ASN A 176 23.01 -15.76 15.94
C ASN A 176 21.83 -16.17 16.84
N GLY A 177 20.82 -16.86 16.29
CA GLY A 177 19.63 -17.25 17.01
C GLY A 177 18.61 -16.12 17.17
N ILE A 178 18.71 -15.05 16.39
CA ILE A 178 17.80 -13.90 16.42
C ILE A 178 16.75 -14.06 15.31
N VAL A 179 15.47 -13.79 15.65
CA VAL A 179 14.39 -13.59 14.69
C VAL A 179 14.26 -12.08 14.44
N PRO A 180 14.66 -11.56 13.26
CA PRO A 180 14.78 -10.12 13.03
C PRO A 180 13.53 -9.32 13.34
N ILE A 181 12.34 -9.80 12.94
CA ILE A 181 11.09 -9.07 13.18
C ILE A 181 10.80 -8.92 14.68
N GLU A 182 11.10 -9.94 15.50
CA GLU A 182 10.93 -9.87 16.94
C GLU A 182 11.92 -8.85 17.54
N TYR A 183 13.16 -8.87 17.09
CA TYR A 183 14.16 -7.90 17.53
C TYR A 183 13.72 -6.46 17.20
N PHE A 184 13.19 -6.21 15.99
CA PHE A 184 12.67 -4.88 15.61
C PHE A 184 11.51 -4.46 16.53
N MET A 185 10.55 -5.36 16.78
CA MET A 185 9.40 -5.09 17.64
C MET A 185 9.81 -4.72 19.07
N GLU A 186 10.85 -5.38 19.60
CA GLU A 186 11.29 -5.24 21.00
C GLU A 186 12.27 -4.08 21.21
N ASN A 187 13.01 -3.68 20.15
CA ASN A 187 14.08 -2.68 20.25
C ASN A 187 13.80 -1.37 19.49
N THR A 188 12.62 -1.20 18.94
CA THR A 188 12.18 0.10 18.38
C THR A 188 11.13 0.76 19.26
N ASP A 189 11.16 2.09 19.36
CA ASP A 189 10.18 2.87 20.08
C ASP A 189 8.81 2.82 19.36
N PRO A 190 7.74 2.30 19.99
CA PRO A 190 6.42 2.19 19.37
C PRO A 190 5.76 3.55 19.05
N GLU A 191 6.27 4.64 19.63
CA GLU A 191 5.83 6.00 19.24
C GLU A 191 6.52 6.53 17.98
N LEU A 192 7.60 5.89 17.54
CA LEU A 192 8.40 6.31 16.39
C LEU A 192 8.32 5.34 15.22
N VAL A 193 8.30 4.03 15.50
CA VAL A 193 8.33 2.97 14.49
C VAL A 193 7.17 2.02 14.71
N ASN A 194 6.39 1.78 13.66
CA ASN A 194 5.36 0.76 13.63
C ASN A 194 5.55 -0.11 12.37
N PHE A 195 4.59 -0.99 12.08
CA PHE A 195 4.78 -2.01 11.06
C PHE A 195 3.62 -2.04 10.07
N GLN A 196 3.98 -2.31 8.83
CA GLN A 196 3.07 -2.72 7.78
C GLN A 196 3.26 -4.23 7.60
N VAL A 197 2.34 -5.03 8.16
CA VAL A 197 2.44 -6.49 8.05
C VAL A 197 1.99 -6.95 6.68
N ASP A 198 2.83 -7.72 6.00
CA ASP A 198 2.42 -8.49 4.82
C ASP A 198 2.07 -9.91 5.24
N LEU A 199 0.77 -10.23 5.17
CA LEU A 199 0.21 -11.48 5.66
C LEU A 199 0.68 -12.69 4.85
N TYR A 200 0.88 -12.54 3.53
CA TYR A 200 1.44 -13.60 2.69
C TYR A 200 2.84 -14.00 3.15
N TRP A 201 3.71 -13.02 3.39
CA TRP A 201 5.09 -13.30 3.76
C TRP A 201 5.22 -13.92 5.15
N VAL A 202 4.35 -13.53 6.11
CA VAL A 202 4.28 -14.18 7.43
C VAL A 202 3.94 -15.66 7.26
N VAL A 203 2.85 -15.96 6.52
CA VAL A 203 2.42 -17.34 6.27
C VAL A 203 3.47 -18.10 5.45
N LYS A 204 4.09 -17.47 4.47
CA LYS A 204 5.17 -18.05 3.65
C LYS A 204 6.40 -18.45 4.47
N ALA A 205 6.70 -17.70 5.51
CA ALA A 205 7.76 -18.03 6.47
C ALA A 205 7.40 -19.20 7.39
N GLY A 206 6.15 -19.67 7.39
CA GLY A 206 5.62 -20.66 8.31
C GLY A 206 5.24 -20.11 9.68
N ALA A 207 5.15 -18.78 9.81
CA ALA A 207 4.74 -18.09 11.03
C ALA A 207 3.21 -17.87 11.08
N ASP A 208 2.66 -17.67 12.27
CA ASP A 208 1.24 -17.39 12.48
C ASP A 208 1.03 -15.88 12.69
N PRO A 209 0.38 -15.18 11.74
CA PRO A 209 0.14 -13.74 11.88
C PRO A 209 -0.70 -13.40 13.12
N ILE A 210 -1.62 -14.28 13.53
CA ILE A 210 -2.46 -14.07 14.72
C ILE A 210 -1.60 -14.08 15.98
N ALA A 211 -0.69 -15.04 16.11
CA ALA A 211 0.21 -15.13 17.25
C ALA A 211 1.11 -13.88 17.36
N TYR A 212 1.62 -13.36 16.24
CA TYR A 212 2.41 -12.14 16.21
C TYR A 212 1.60 -10.88 16.56
N MET A 213 0.34 -10.79 16.11
CA MET A 213 -0.55 -9.68 16.48
C MET A 213 -0.89 -9.68 17.99
N GLU A 214 -1.06 -10.85 18.58
CA GLU A 214 -1.29 -11.01 20.02
C GLU A 214 -0.03 -10.77 20.85
N LYS A 215 1.15 -11.16 20.35
CA LYS A 215 2.45 -10.91 21.00
C LYS A 215 2.82 -9.42 21.00
N TYR A 216 2.50 -8.69 19.90
CA TYR A 216 2.87 -7.28 19.71
C TYR A 216 1.64 -6.41 19.42
N PRO A 217 0.72 -6.23 20.39
CA PRO A 217 -0.52 -5.51 20.19
C PRO A 217 -0.27 -4.04 19.81
N GLY A 218 -1.08 -3.54 18.88
CA GLY A 218 -1.07 -2.14 18.47
C GLY A 218 0.05 -1.75 17.50
N ARG A 219 0.97 -2.66 17.14
CA ARG A 219 2.15 -2.36 16.32
C ARG A 219 1.91 -2.40 14.82
N TYR A 220 0.88 -3.09 14.33
CA TYR A 220 0.59 -3.27 12.89
C TYR A 220 -0.46 -2.28 12.39
N LYS A 221 -0.03 -1.14 11.85
CA LYS A 221 -0.91 -0.03 11.43
C LYS A 221 -1.55 -0.26 10.07
N ILE A 222 -0.84 -0.93 9.16
CA ILE A 222 -1.32 -1.28 7.83
C ILE A 222 -1.13 -2.78 7.62
N TRP A 223 -2.12 -3.42 7.00
CA TRP A 223 -2.00 -4.80 6.55
C TRP A 223 -1.88 -4.84 5.02
N HIS A 224 -0.85 -5.50 4.51
CA HIS A 224 -0.83 -5.97 3.15
C HIS A 224 -1.63 -7.28 3.06
N VAL A 225 -2.77 -7.19 2.38
CA VAL A 225 -3.65 -8.32 2.10
C VAL A 225 -3.23 -8.91 0.77
N LYS A 226 -2.40 -9.94 0.85
CA LYS A 226 -1.78 -10.67 -0.26
C LYS A 226 -2.03 -12.15 -0.05
N ASP A 227 -2.70 -12.80 -1.02
CA ASP A 227 -3.15 -14.20 -0.88
C ASP A 227 -2.12 -15.19 -1.45
N MET A 228 -2.26 -16.46 -1.08
CA MET A 228 -1.36 -17.55 -1.43
C MET A 228 -2.16 -18.74 -1.98
N ASP A 229 -1.77 -19.25 -3.15
CA ASP A 229 -2.35 -20.47 -3.68
C ASP A 229 -1.78 -21.74 -3.00
N GLU A 230 -2.33 -22.92 -3.34
CA GLU A 230 -1.90 -24.21 -2.80
C GLU A 230 -0.43 -24.55 -3.13
N GLN A 231 0.17 -23.91 -4.14
CA GLN A 231 1.57 -24.08 -4.52
C GLN A 231 2.48 -23.07 -3.81
N GLY A 232 1.92 -22.21 -2.96
CA GLY A 232 2.65 -21.17 -2.27
C GLY A 232 3.05 -19.99 -3.16
N ARG A 233 2.35 -19.78 -4.30
CA ARG A 233 2.52 -18.64 -5.20
C ARG A 233 1.55 -17.52 -4.81
N PHE A 234 1.82 -16.29 -5.30
CA PHE A 234 0.88 -15.18 -5.14
C PHE A 234 -0.43 -15.45 -5.86
N ALA A 235 -1.54 -15.16 -5.20
CA ALA A 235 -2.89 -15.30 -5.74
C ALA A 235 -3.72 -14.03 -5.50
N PRO A 236 -4.69 -13.71 -6.35
CA PRO A 236 -5.64 -12.65 -6.06
C PRO A 236 -6.40 -12.94 -4.77
N VAL A 237 -6.63 -11.93 -3.96
CA VAL A 237 -7.33 -12.04 -2.67
C VAL A 237 -8.68 -12.73 -2.84
N GLY A 238 -8.89 -13.78 -2.05
CA GLY A 238 -10.11 -14.60 -2.05
C GLY A 238 -10.11 -15.74 -3.05
N THR A 239 -8.98 -16.02 -3.70
CA THR A 239 -8.76 -17.18 -4.55
C THR A 239 -7.70 -18.15 -4.01
N GLY A 240 -7.00 -17.74 -2.94
CA GLY A 240 -5.97 -18.53 -2.29
C GLY A 240 -6.45 -19.23 -1.03
N THR A 241 -5.51 -19.53 -0.16
CA THR A 241 -5.68 -20.41 1.02
C THR A 241 -5.59 -19.69 2.35
N ILE A 242 -5.22 -18.38 2.37
CA ILE A 242 -5.08 -17.63 3.62
C ILE A 242 -6.47 -17.33 4.19
N ASP A 243 -6.69 -17.68 5.44
CA ASP A 243 -7.94 -17.42 6.15
C ASP A 243 -8.00 -15.98 6.68
N PHE A 244 -8.23 -15.04 5.76
CA PHE A 244 -8.35 -13.62 6.09
C PHE A 244 -9.52 -13.32 7.03
N ALA A 245 -10.60 -14.12 7.01
CA ALA A 245 -11.72 -13.90 7.91
C ALA A 245 -11.29 -14.08 9.37
N LYS A 246 -10.56 -15.15 9.65
CA LYS A 246 -10.01 -15.43 10.99
C LYS A 246 -8.96 -14.38 11.41
N ILE A 247 -8.08 -13.96 10.49
CA ILE A 247 -7.06 -12.94 10.78
C ILE A 247 -7.74 -11.60 11.06
N LEU A 248 -8.81 -11.24 10.33
CA LEU A 248 -9.53 -9.97 10.49
C LEU A 248 -10.17 -9.80 11.88
N GLU A 249 -10.49 -10.90 12.57
CA GLU A 249 -10.94 -10.84 13.98
C GLU A 249 -9.92 -10.17 14.91
N LYS A 250 -8.63 -10.14 14.51
CA LYS A 250 -7.53 -9.53 15.27
C LYS A 250 -7.23 -8.08 14.89
N LYS A 251 -8.02 -7.46 14.03
CA LYS A 251 -7.76 -6.08 13.56
C LYS A 251 -7.57 -5.07 14.70
N GLU A 252 -8.37 -5.15 15.74
CA GLU A 252 -8.27 -4.21 16.88
C GLU A 252 -7.01 -4.48 17.71
N VAL A 253 -6.71 -5.75 18.02
CA VAL A 253 -5.51 -6.14 18.75
C VAL A 253 -4.25 -5.75 17.99
N SER A 254 -4.22 -5.98 16.69
CA SER A 254 -3.07 -5.62 15.85
C SER A 254 -2.83 -4.10 15.79
N GLY A 255 -3.89 -3.30 15.96
CA GLY A 255 -3.86 -1.84 15.80
C GLY A 255 -4.09 -1.40 14.36
N MET A 256 -4.66 -2.25 13.50
CA MET A 256 -4.92 -1.96 12.10
C MET A 256 -5.74 -0.69 11.91
N LYS A 257 -5.25 0.19 11.05
CA LYS A 257 -5.94 1.41 10.61
C LYS A 257 -6.37 1.33 9.16
N TYR A 258 -5.56 0.64 8.35
CA TYR A 258 -5.78 0.50 6.91
C TYR A 258 -5.33 -0.89 6.45
N TYR A 259 -5.82 -1.28 5.29
CA TYR A 259 -5.35 -2.46 4.58
C TYR A 259 -5.15 -2.14 3.09
N ILE A 260 -4.17 -2.77 2.50
CA ILE A 260 -3.71 -2.54 1.13
C ILE A 260 -3.58 -3.89 0.44
N VAL A 261 -4.16 -4.01 -0.76
CA VAL A 261 -3.94 -5.19 -1.62
C VAL A 261 -2.57 -5.09 -2.28
N GLU A 262 -1.87 -6.21 -2.30
CA GLU A 262 -0.64 -6.38 -3.06
C GLU A 262 -0.61 -7.73 -3.77
N GLN A 263 0.01 -7.75 -4.96
CA GLN A 263 0.37 -8.97 -5.67
C GLN A 263 1.61 -8.73 -6.52
N ASP A 264 2.76 -9.30 -6.14
CA ASP A 264 4.07 -9.00 -6.75
C ASP A 264 4.17 -9.46 -8.20
N ARG A 265 3.47 -10.52 -8.55
CA ARG A 265 3.32 -11.03 -9.90
C ARG A 265 2.05 -11.85 -10.05
N THR A 266 1.62 -12.00 -11.27
CA THR A 266 0.54 -12.89 -11.70
C THR A 266 1.10 -14.16 -12.33
N PHE A 267 0.26 -15.17 -12.44
CA PHE A 267 0.56 -16.48 -13.03
C PHE A 267 -0.56 -16.84 -14.01
N ASP A 268 -0.31 -17.87 -14.81
CA ASP A 268 -1.32 -18.46 -15.70
C ASP A 268 -1.93 -17.43 -16.67
N ASP A 269 -1.08 -16.57 -17.26
CA ASP A 269 -1.40 -15.51 -18.23
C ASP A 269 -2.39 -14.44 -17.70
N MET A 270 -2.60 -14.36 -16.38
CA MET A 270 -3.44 -13.33 -15.79
C MET A 270 -2.76 -11.97 -15.84
N GLU A 271 -3.48 -10.95 -16.32
CA GLU A 271 -3.00 -9.57 -16.30
C GLU A 271 -3.13 -8.95 -14.88
N PRO A 272 -2.16 -8.11 -14.45
CA PRO A 272 -2.21 -7.47 -13.13
C PRO A 272 -3.48 -6.65 -12.88
N LEU A 273 -4.03 -5.98 -13.89
CA LEU A 273 -5.30 -5.25 -13.80
C LEU A 273 -6.50 -6.18 -13.57
N GLU A 274 -6.46 -7.41 -14.05
CA GLU A 274 -7.49 -8.42 -13.74
C GLU A 274 -7.33 -8.90 -12.30
N ALA A 275 -6.11 -9.18 -11.85
CA ALA A 275 -5.82 -9.63 -10.50
C ALA A 275 -6.34 -8.64 -9.44
N ILE A 276 -6.13 -7.33 -9.63
CA ILE A 276 -6.64 -6.32 -8.69
C ILE A 276 -8.17 -6.22 -8.67
N LYS A 277 -8.84 -6.47 -9.81
CA LYS A 277 -10.32 -6.52 -9.88
C LYS A 277 -10.87 -7.72 -9.10
N ILE A 278 -10.22 -8.87 -9.22
CA ILE A 278 -10.58 -10.08 -8.45
C ILE A 278 -10.33 -9.83 -6.96
N SER A 279 -9.16 -9.30 -6.60
CA SER A 279 -8.78 -9.01 -5.22
C SER A 279 -9.73 -8.02 -4.54
N HIS A 280 -10.13 -6.95 -5.22
CA HIS A 280 -11.09 -5.98 -4.68
C HIS A 280 -12.46 -6.61 -4.37
N LYS A 281 -12.92 -7.53 -5.23
CA LYS A 281 -14.13 -8.32 -4.96
C LYS A 281 -13.92 -9.33 -3.83
N GLY A 282 -12.72 -9.92 -3.76
CA GLY A 282 -12.33 -10.89 -2.75
C GLY A 282 -12.32 -10.31 -1.34
N LEU A 283 -11.88 -9.07 -1.17
CA LEU A 283 -11.88 -8.37 0.11
C LEU A 283 -13.25 -8.40 0.79
N LYS A 284 -14.33 -8.15 0.03
CA LYS A 284 -15.70 -8.14 0.57
C LYS A 284 -16.15 -9.48 1.12
N LYS A 285 -15.65 -10.60 0.57
CA LYS A 285 -15.99 -11.96 1.04
C LYS A 285 -15.53 -12.19 2.48
N PHE A 286 -14.45 -11.51 2.90
CA PHE A 286 -13.88 -11.64 4.24
C PHE A 286 -14.33 -10.54 5.20
N GLY A 287 -15.11 -9.56 4.76
CA GLY A 287 -15.62 -8.48 5.60
C GLY A 287 -14.72 -7.23 5.63
N PHE A 288 -13.76 -7.11 4.73
CA PHE A 288 -13.07 -5.85 4.48
C PHE A 288 -14.01 -4.87 3.75
N ASN A 289 -14.13 -3.63 4.27
CA ASN A 289 -15.03 -2.60 3.74
C ASN A 289 -14.55 -1.18 4.12
#